data_578dca25c9359b7e641dbf22fb0fdec4
#
_entry.id   578dca25c9359b7e641dbf22fb0fdec4
#
_cell.length_a   1.000
_cell.length_b   1.000
_cell.length_c   1.000
_cell.angle_alpha   90.00
_cell.angle_beta   90.00
_cell.angle_gamma   90.00
#
_symmetry.space_group_name_H-M   'P 1'
#
loop_
_entity.id
_entity.type
_entity.pdbx_description
1 polymer ?
#
loop_
_entity_poly.entity_id
_entity_poly.type
_entity_poly.pdbx_seq_one_letter_code
_entity_poly.pdbx_strand_id
1 'polypeptide(L)'
;MANSPFEIRLNARTHMVVESSTGRCLGGVGSNAQRSWVFPLYTPGGQTVIQEYAFDHPFHNGFFVGQSPVIVGERESQFWHYAGFKPRPLGGWVEAPKRPKVDLREKSVRFQWQNVWLDGKGRPLIDEMRRVDFCTMPGATVCDMTSEKIATYGAVDYPQTKFGSIGIRVEPRLLPVMGGMVLADDDRKGGVDVVHEGESDFVAYENDLY
;
A
#
# COMPACT_ATOMS: atom_id res chain seq x y z
N MET A 1 -17.97 0.63 -26.36
CA MET A 1 -16.97 0.58 -25.26
C MET A 1 -16.09 -0.62 -25.57
N ALA A 2 -14.78 -0.45 -25.64
CA ALA A 2 -13.86 -1.58 -25.80
C ALA A 2 -14.04 -2.48 -24.58
N ASN A 3 -14.23 -3.79 -24.81
CA ASN A 3 -14.32 -4.74 -23.71
C ASN A 3 -12.96 -4.80 -23.00
N SER A 4 -12.90 -4.34 -21.76
CA SER A 4 -11.70 -4.51 -20.93
C SER A 4 -11.39 -5.99 -20.77
N PRO A 5 -10.13 -6.42 -20.86
CA PRO A 5 -9.74 -7.79 -20.56
C PRO A 5 -9.79 -8.12 -19.06
N PHE A 6 -10.19 -7.18 -18.24
CA PHE A 6 -10.25 -7.32 -16.78
C PHE A 6 -11.68 -7.23 -16.27
N GLU A 7 -11.91 -7.92 -15.18
CA GLU A 7 -13.13 -7.84 -14.37
C GLU A 7 -12.80 -7.62 -12.89
N ILE A 8 -13.76 -7.11 -12.12
CA ILE A 8 -13.63 -6.94 -10.69
C ILE A 8 -14.47 -7.98 -9.97
N ARG A 9 -13.83 -8.76 -9.11
CA ARG A 9 -14.51 -9.70 -8.20
C ARG A 9 -14.40 -9.19 -6.78
N LEU A 10 -15.53 -9.19 -6.07
CA LEU A 10 -15.56 -8.80 -4.66
C LEU A 10 -15.25 -10.02 -3.79
N ASN A 11 -14.30 -9.86 -2.88
CA ASN A 11 -14.02 -10.81 -1.81
C ASN A 11 -14.05 -10.06 -0.47
N ALA A 12 -15.15 -10.17 0.25
CA ALA A 12 -15.40 -9.42 1.49
C ALA A 12 -15.20 -7.90 1.30
N ARG A 13 -14.08 -7.36 1.77
CA ARG A 13 -13.73 -5.93 1.69
C ARG A 13 -12.75 -5.60 0.58
N THR A 14 -12.36 -6.58 -0.21
CA THR A 14 -11.33 -6.45 -1.25
C THR A 14 -11.96 -6.53 -2.64
N HIS A 15 -11.59 -5.58 -3.50
CA HIS A 15 -11.92 -5.56 -4.91
C HIS A 15 -10.75 -6.20 -5.66
N MET A 16 -10.94 -7.43 -6.11
CA MET A 16 -9.93 -8.23 -6.81
C MET A 16 -9.95 -7.92 -8.30
N VAL A 17 -8.79 -7.67 -8.89
CA VAL A 17 -8.60 -7.52 -10.33
C VAL A 17 -8.32 -8.88 -10.93
N VAL A 18 -9.17 -9.33 -11.83
CA VAL A 18 -9.05 -10.63 -12.49
C VAL A 18 -9.01 -10.45 -14.00
N GLU A 19 -8.09 -11.12 -14.66
CA GLU A 19 -8.03 -11.21 -16.11
C GLU A 19 -9.13 -12.15 -16.60
N SER A 20 -10.06 -11.63 -17.40
CA SER A 20 -11.29 -12.33 -17.77
C SER A 20 -11.05 -13.61 -18.59
N SER A 21 -10.00 -13.63 -19.42
CA SER A 21 -9.71 -14.74 -20.32
C SER A 21 -9.10 -15.95 -19.62
N THR A 22 -8.32 -15.72 -18.55
CA THR A 22 -7.55 -16.75 -17.84
C THR A 22 -8.10 -17.05 -16.45
N GLY A 23 -8.89 -16.13 -15.88
CA GLY A 23 -9.28 -16.16 -14.46
C GLY A 23 -8.15 -15.81 -13.51
N ARG A 24 -6.99 -15.39 -14.01
CA ARG A 24 -5.83 -15.04 -13.22
C ARG A 24 -6.09 -13.76 -12.42
N CYS A 25 -5.84 -13.80 -11.12
CA CYS A 25 -5.88 -12.61 -10.29
C CYS A 25 -4.53 -11.87 -10.34
N LEU A 26 -4.58 -10.55 -10.56
CA LEU A 26 -3.40 -9.69 -10.51
C LEU A 26 -3.13 -9.21 -9.09
N GLY A 27 -4.18 -8.87 -8.37
CA GLY A 27 -4.12 -8.28 -7.06
C GLY A 27 -5.46 -7.68 -6.67
N GLY A 28 -5.44 -6.86 -5.62
CA GLY A 28 -6.67 -6.23 -5.16
C GLY A 28 -6.43 -5.02 -4.28
N VAL A 29 -7.48 -4.27 -4.06
CA VAL A 29 -7.51 -3.13 -3.13
C VAL A 29 -8.56 -3.36 -2.07
N GLY A 30 -8.21 -3.03 -0.83
CA GLY A 30 -9.10 -3.18 0.32
C GLY A 30 -9.06 -1.98 1.24
N SER A 31 -9.98 -1.96 2.20
CA SER A 31 -10.02 -0.97 3.27
C SER A 31 -10.67 -1.53 4.52
N ASN A 32 -10.29 -0.99 5.66
CA ASN A 32 -10.94 -1.22 6.95
C ASN A 32 -11.21 0.13 7.63
N ALA A 33 -11.56 0.10 8.91
CA ALA A 33 -11.80 1.30 9.71
C ALA A 33 -10.52 2.12 10.01
N GLN A 34 -9.34 1.67 9.58
CA GLN A 34 -8.07 2.31 9.90
C GLN A 34 -7.39 2.90 8.66
N ARG A 35 -7.46 2.22 7.52
CA ARG A 35 -6.85 2.65 6.24
C ARG A 35 -7.32 1.82 5.05
N SER A 36 -6.92 2.26 3.86
CA SER A 36 -6.98 1.49 2.63
C SER A 36 -5.58 1.01 2.22
N TRP A 37 -5.51 -0.13 1.50
CA TRP A 37 -4.27 -0.77 1.07
C TRP A 37 -4.43 -1.55 -0.23
N VAL A 38 -3.29 -2.00 -0.78
CA VAL A 38 -3.24 -3.02 -1.83
C VAL A 38 -2.91 -4.36 -1.18
N PHE A 39 -3.77 -5.34 -1.37
CA PHE A 39 -3.57 -6.75 -1.05
C PHE A 39 -4.73 -7.57 -1.64
N PRO A 40 -4.46 -8.74 -2.19
CA PRO A 40 -3.14 -9.32 -2.49
C PRO A 40 -2.45 -8.64 -3.69
N LEU A 41 -1.23 -9.07 -3.99
CA LEU A 41 -0.51 -8.77 -5.22
C LEU A 41 0.20 -10.04 -5.68
N TYR A 42 -0.03 -10.43 -6.94
CA TYR A 42 0.45 -11.71 -7.46
C TYR A 42 1.42 -11.50 -8.62
N THR A 43 2.41 -12.39 -8.70
CA THR A 43 3.20 -12.57 -9.93
C THR A 43 2.34 -13.10 -11.06
N PRO A 44 2.79 -13.07 -12.33
CA PRO A 44 2.13 -13.76 -13.44
C PRO A 44 1.94 -15.26 -13.21
N GLY A 45 2.81 -15.89 -12.43
CA GLY A 45 2.72 -17.30 -12.02
C GLY A 45 1.76 -17.58 -10.87
N GLY A 46 1.09 -16.55 -10.32
CA GLY A 46 0.10 -16.70 -9.25
C GLY A 46 0.67 -16.77 -7.83
N GLN A 47 1.98 -16.52 -7.64
CA GLN A 47 2.57 -16.42 -6.31
C GLN A 47 2.29 -15.05 -5.71
N THR A 48 1.89 -14.99 -4.43
CA THR A 48 1.79 -13.73 -3.71
C THR A 48 3.17 -13.16 -3.39
N VAL A 49 3.31 -11.84 -3.53
CA VAL A 49 4.58 -11.13 -3.24
C VAL A 49 4.50 -10.23 -2.01
N ILE A 50 3.30 -10.05 -1.46
CA ILE A 50 3.08 -9.26 -0.25
C ILE A 50 2.20 -10.02 0.73
N GLN A 51 2.27 -9.65 2.01
CA GLN A 51 1.45 -10.24 3.08
C GLN A 51 0.56 -9.20 3.75
N GLU A 52 -0.58 -9.66 4.29
CA GLU A 52 -1.45 -8.89 5.15
C GLU A 52 -1.27 -9.35 6.60
N TYR A 53 -1.33 -8.41 7.56
CA TYR A 53 -1.22 -8.69 8.99
C TYR A 53 0.06 -9.46 9.35
N ALA A 54 1.22 -8.87 9.01
CA ALA A 54 2.49 -9.47 9.38
C ALA A 54 2.53 -9.80 10.87
N PHE A 55 3.03 -10.98 11.21
CA PHE A 55 3.06 -11.51 12.59
C PHE A 55 3.69 -10.52 13.59
N ASP A 56 4.77 -9.88 13.20
CA ASP A 56 5.52 -8.92 14.01
C ASP A 56 4.89 -7.51 14.02
N HIS A 57 4.08 -7.18 12.99
CA HIS A 57 3.45 -5.88 12.79
C HIS A 57 2.01 -6.03 12.26
N PRO A 58 1.07 -6.51 13.07
CA PRO A 58 -0.30 -6.82 12.62
C PRO A 58 -1.11 -5.59 12.17
N PHE A 59 -0.58 -4.39 12.35
CA PHE A 59 -1.11 -3.13 11.84
C PHE A 59 -0.60 -2.75 10.45
N HIS A 60 0.25 -3.57 9.82
CA HIS A 60 0.69 -3.38 8.43
C HIS A 60 -0.12 -4.26 7.49
N ASN A 61 -0.62 -3.65 6.41
CA ASN A 61 -1.48 -4.31 5.43
C ASN A 61 -0.85 -4.21 4.04
N GLY A 62 -0.26 -5.28 3.54
CA GLY A 62 0.23 -5.35 2.17
C GLY A 62 1.07 -4.15 1.76
N PHE A 63 0.56 -3.37 0.80
CA PHE A 63 1.13 -2.11 0.35
C PHE A 63 0.21 -0.96 0.76
N PHE A 64 0.66 -0.08 1.65
CA PHE A 64 -0.13 0.97 2.27
C PHE A 64 0.63 2.30 2.36
N VAL A 65 -0.12 3.36 2.62
CA VAL A 65 0.41 4.68 2.95
C VAL A 65 0.17 4.97 4.42
N GLY A 66 1.19 5.42 5.11
CA GLY A 66 1.12 5.83 6.51
C GLY A 66 2.21 6.85 6.83
N GLN A 67 2.05 7.59 7.90
CA GLN A 67 2.99 8.60 8.35
C GLN A 67 2.89 8.81 9.86
N SER A 68 4.00 9.04 10.52
CA SER A 68 4.03 9.39 11.94
C SER A 68 5.32 10.16 12.28
N PRO A 69 5.22 11.35 12.87
CA PRO A 69 3.97 12.09 13.13
C PRO A 69 3.43 12.82 11.89
N VAL A 70 2.21 13.31 12.01
CA VAL A 70 1.57 14.31 11.12
C VAL A 70 1.09 15.44 12.02
N ILE A 71 1.49 16.67 11.72
CA ILE A 71 1.16 17.84 12.53
C ILE A 71 0.39 18.85 11.70
N VAL A 72 -0.76 19.30 12.22
CA VAL A 72 -1.58 20.38 11.64
C VAL A 72 -1.92 21.40 12.74
N GLY A 73 -1.23 22.53 12.74
CA GLY A 73 -1.26 23.49 13.85
C GLY A 73 -0.74 22.82 15.15
N GLU A 74 -1.54 22.84 16.21
CA GLU A 74 -1.19 22.20 17.48
C GLU A 74 -1.62 20.71 17.56
N ARG A 75 -2.15 20.15 16.47
CA ARG A 75 -2.68 18.79 16.45
C ARG A 75 -1.66 17.83 15.87
N GLU A 76 -1.11 16.97 16.70
CA GLU A 76 -0.24 15.88 16.32
C GLU A 76 -1.03 14.57 16.25
N SER A 77 -0.79 13.78 15.19
CA SER A 77 -1.36 12.44 15.02
C SER A 77 -0.39 11.49 14.34
N GLN A 78 -0.61 10.20 14.50
CA GLN A 78 0.16 9.17 13.84
C GLN A 78 -0.74 8.23 13.05
N PHE A 79 -0.27 7.80 11.88
CA PHE A 79 -1.00 6.96 10.93
C PHE A 79 -0.20 5.73 10.48
N TRP A 80 0.94 5.48 11.09
CA TRP A 80 1.76 4.30 10.80
C TRP A 80 1.19 3.05 11.49
N HIS A 81 0.85 3.16 12.77
CA HIS A 81 0.21 2.11 13.55
C HIS A 81 -1.31 2.27 13.51
N TYR A 82 -2.05 1.22 13.84
CA TYR A 82 -3.47 1.34 14.12
C TYR A 82 -3.69 2.12 15.42
N ALA A 83 -4.79 2.83 15.50
CA ALA A 83 -5.13 3.64 16.67
C ALA A 83 -5.13 2.84 17.99
N GLY A 84 -5.40 1.54 17.95
CA GLY A 84 -5.34 0.65 19.11
C GLY A 84 -3.95 0.29 19.61
N PHE A 85 -2.90 0.51 18.78
CA PHE A 85 -1.51 0.19 19.14
C PHE A 85 -0.75 1.38 19.77
N LYS A 86 -1.33 2.56 19.71
CA LYS A 86 -0.76 3.77 20.33
C LYS A 86 -1.80 4.45 21.20
N PRO A 87 -1.39 5.06 22.31
CA PRO A 87 -2.33 5.79 23.15
C PRO A 87 -3.05 6.90 22.38
N ARG A 88 -4.33 7.04 22.59
CA ARG A 88 -5.05 8.26 22.19
C ARG A 88 -4.57 9.45 23.05
N PRO A 89 -4.53 10.67 22.48
CA PRO A 89 -5.14 11.11 21.22
C PRO A 89 -4.25 10.98 19.98
N LEU A 90 -3.04 10.44 20.05
CA LEU A 90 -2.08 10.44 18.93
C LEU A 90 -2.46 9.48 17.80
N GLY A 91 -3.19 8.40 18.11
CA GLY A 91 -3.60 7.43 17.09
C GLY A 91 -4.71 7.97 16.19
N GLY A 92 -4.37 8.35 14.96
CA GLY A 92 -5.32 8.70 13.91
C GLY A 92 -5.72 7.49 13.05
N TRP A 93 -6.62 7.73 12.08
CA TRP A 93 -6.98 6.75 11.06
C TRP A 93 -7.28 7.42 9.73
N VAL A 94 -7.22 6.64 8.66
CA VAL A 94 -7.52 7.11 7.30
C VAL A 94 -8.85 6.52 6.86
N GLU A 95 -9.86 7.34 6.78
CA GLU A 95 -11.20 6.94 6.39
C GLU A 95 -11.38 7.04 4.88
N ALA A 96 -11.89 5.99 4.28
CA ALA A 96 -12.35 5.97 2.90
C ALA A 96 -13.89 6.01 2.87
N PRO A 97 -14.51 7.20 2.81
CA PRO A 97 -15.97 7.35 3.00
C PRO A 97 -16.81 6.74 1.89
N LYS A 98 -16.18 6.38 0.77
CA LYS A 98 -16.86 5.82 -0.41
C LYS A 98 -16.09 4.62 -0.96
N ARG A 99 -16.82 3.71 -1.61
CA ARG A 99 -16.20 2.66 -2.40
C ARG A 99 -15.34 3.30 -3.50
N PRO A 100 -14.22 2.65 -3.89
CA PRO A 100 -13.40 3.16 -4.98
C PRO A 100 -14.22 3.29 -6.26
N LYS A 101 -13.99 4.37 -7.00
CA LYS A 101 -14.41 4.43 -8.40
C LYS A 101 -13.51 3.49 -9.17
N VAL A 102 -14.10 2.63 -10.00
CA VAL A 102 -13.37 1.68 -10.85
C VAL A 102 -13.48 2.13 -12.30
N ASP A 103 -12.35 2.16 -12.97
CA ASP A 103 -12.23 2.44 -14.40
C ASP A 103 -11.51 1.27 -15.07
N LEU A 104 -12.27 0.47 -15.83
CA LEU A 104 -11.76 -0.67 -16.60
C LEU A 104 -11.29 -0.16 -17.96
N ARG A 105 -9.99 -0.27 -18.23
CA ARG A 105 -9.33 0.18 -19.44
C ARG A 105 -8.86 -1.00 -20.27
N GLU A 106 -8.44 -0.74 -21.49
CA GLU A 106 -7.91 -1.75 -22.40
C GLU A 106 -6.67 -2.48 -21.83
N LYS A 107 -5.79 -1.76 -21.14
CA LYS A 107 -4.50 -2.30 -20.64
C LYS A 107 -4.33 -2.25 -19.14
N SER A 108 -5.29 -1.67 -18.42
CA SER A 108 -5.18 -1.49 -16.96
C SER A 108 -6.54 -1.38 -16.29
N VAL A 109 -6.52 -1.56 -14.98
CA VAL A 109 -7.66 -1.25 -14.10
C VAL A 109 -7.24 -0.15 -13.16
N ARG A 110 -7.98 0.94 -13.10
CA ARG A 110 -7.77 2.02 -12.14
C ARG A 110 -8.82 2.00 -11.05
N PHE A 111 -8.36 2.02 -9.81
CA PHE A 111 -9.15 2.38 -8.64
C PHE A 111 -8.82 3.80 -8.22
N GLN A 112 -9.85 4.55 -7.85
CA GLN A 112 -9.69 5.91 -7.34
C GLN A 112 -10.68 6.16 -6.22
N TRP A 113 -10.20 6.75 -5.11
CA TRP A 113 -11.04 7.18 -4.01
C TRP A 113 -10.42 8.35 -3.25
N GLN A 114 -11.28 9.04 -2.54
CA GLN A 114 -10.91 10.12 -1.65
C GLN A 114 -10.88 9.59 -0.22
N ASN A 115 -9.76 9.76 0.44
CA ASN A 115 -9.59 9.47 1.85
C ASN A 115 -9.59 10.77 2.66
N VAL A 116 -9.97 10.67 3.93
CA VAL A 116 -9.77 11.73 4.91
C VAL A 116 -8.93 11.17 6.05
N TRP A 117 -7.84 11.85 6.36
CA TRP A 117 -6.99 11.53 7.50
C TRP A 117 -7.53 12.24 8.73
N LEU A 118 -7.94 11.48 9.73
CA LEU A 118 -8.60 11.96 10.94
C LEU A 118 -7.69 11.77 12.16
N ASP A 119 -7.63 12.77 13.04
CA ASP A 119 -6.92 12.65 14.32
C ASP A 119 -7.62 11.68 15.28
N GLY A 120 -6.99 11.39 16.43
CA GLY A 120 -7.55 10.48 17.43
C GLY A 120 -8.90 10.91 18.04
N LYS A 121 -9.39 12.11 17.71
CA LYS A 121 -10.70 12.64 18.09
C LYS A 121 -11.70 12.69 16.94
N GLY A 122 -11.29 12.20 15.74
CA GLY A 122 -12.14 12.21 14.55
C GLY A 122 -12.20 13.53 13.79
N ARG A 123 -11.27 14.46 14.06
CA ARG A 123 -11.22 15.74 13.36
C ARG A 123 -10.33 15.62 12.13
N PRO A 124 -10.74 16.17 10.97
CA PRO A 124 -9.96 16.05 9.74
C PRO A 124 -8.64 16.84 9.82
N LEU A 125 -7.60 16.26 9.25
CA LEU A 125 -6.24 16.81 9.15
C LEU A 125 -5.82 16.99 7.69
N ILE A 126 -6.11 16.01 6.83
CA ILE A 126 -5.66 15.97 5.44
C ILE A 126 -6.74 15.31 4.60
N ASP A 127 -7.03 15.84 3.42
CA ASP A 127 -7.70 15.11 2.36
C ASP A 127 -6.66 14.39 1.51
N GLU A 128 -6.99 13.22 1.00
CA GLU A 128 -6.12 12.44 0.13
C GLU A 128 -6.89 11.92 -1.06
N MET A 129 -6.37 12.16 -2.25
CA MET A 129 -6.79 11.46 -3.46
C MET A 129 -5.86 10.28 -3.70
N ARG A 130 -6.38 9.06 -3.59
CA ARG A 130 -5.65 7.84 -3.87
C ARG A 130 -6.03 7.25 -5.20
N ARG A 131 -5.02 6.82 -5.96
CA ARG A 131 -5.18 6.05 -7.20
C ARG A 131 -4.33 4.79 -7.11
N VAL A 132 -4.86 3.68 -7.60
CA VAL A 132 -4.12 2.43 -7.75
C VAL A 132 -4.42 1.88 -9.13
N ASP A 133 -3.40 1.68 -9.94
CA ASP A 133 -3.50 1.09 -11.25
C ASP A 133 -2.87 -0.31 -11.24
N PHE A 134 -3.59 -1.28 -11.78
CA PHE A 134 -3.06 -2.61 -12.07
C PHE A 134 -2.97 -2.79 -13.56
N CYS A 135 -1.84 -3.30 -14.03
CA CYS A 135 -1.70 -3.74 -15.42
C CYS A 135 -0.80 -4.97 -15.53
N THR A 136 -0.85 -5.63 -16.69
CA THR A 136 0.04 -6.73 -17.04
C THR A 136 1.06 -6.27 -18.07
N MET A 137 2.29 -6.74 -17.89
CA MET A 137 3.36 -6.64 -18.88
C MET A 137 3.91 -8.04 -19.17
N PRO A 138 4.65 -8.26 -20.26
CA PRO A 138 5.34 -9.53 -20.47
C PRO A 138 6.21 -9.90 -19.26
N GLY A 139 5.88 -11.01 -18.60
CA GLY A 139 6.60 -11.49 -17.43
C GLY A 139 6.34 -10.72 -16.12
N ALA A 140 5.44 -9.76 -16.08
CA ALA A 140 5.21 -8.95 -14.88
C ALA A 140 3.74 -8.59 -14.62
N THR A 141 3.40 -8.48 -13.34
CA THR A 141 2.24 -7.73 -12.85
C THR A 141 2.73 -6.40 -12.32
N VAL A 142 2.13 -5.31 -12.73
CA VAL A 142 2.48 -3.96 -12.26
C VAL A 142 1.34 -3.41 -11.40
N CYS A 143 1.70 -2.87 -10.25
CA CYS A 143 0.81 -2.11 -9.38
C CYS A 143 1.44 -0.74 -9.13
N ASP A 144 0.79 0.30 -9.62
CA ASP A 144 1.21 1.68 -9.41
C ASP A 144 0.25 2.36 -8.42
N MET A 145 0.78 3.03 -7.40
CA MET A 145 -0.02 3.72 -6.38
C MET A 145 0.40 5.18 -6.26
N THR A 146 -0.57 6.05 -6.43
CA THR A 146 -0.42 7.49 -6.17
C THR A 146 -1.22 7.88 -4.93
N SER A 147 -0.60 8.66 -4.05
CA SER A 147 -1.21 9.28 -2.89
C SER A 147 -0.95 10.78 -2.95
N GLU A 148 -1.97 11.54 -3.32
CA GLU A 148 -1.94 13.01 -3.38
C GLU A 148 -2.59 13.56 -2.11
N LYS A 149 -1.79 14.14 -1.23
CA LYS A 149 -2.24 14.71 0.04
C LYS A 149 -2.50 16.20 -0.12
N ILE A 150 -3.65 16.67 0.35
CA ILE A 150 -4.13 18.05 0.21
C ILE A 150 -4.28 18.64 1.61
N ALA A 151 -3.58 19.75 1.85
CA ALA A 151 -3.57 20.46 3.14
C ALA A 151 -4.82 21.33 3.33
N THR A 152 -6.01 20.72 3.25
CA THR A 152 -7.31 21.41 3.30
C THR A 152 -7.57 22.07 4.66
N TYR A 153 -7.03 21.52 5.74
CA TYR A 153 -7.38 21.91 7.12
C TYR A 153 -6.28 22.69 7.83
N GLY A 154 -5.31 23.23 7.10
CA GLY A 154 -4.19 24.02 7.57
C GLY A 154 -2.85 23.50 7.06
N ALA A 155 -1.78 24.24 7.33
CA ALA A 155 -0.44 23.81 6.99
C ALA A 155 -0.13 22.45 7.65
N VAL A 156 0.44 21.55 6.87
CA VAL A 156 0.80 20.20 7.32
C VAL A 156 2.32 20.13 7.45
N ASP A 157 2.79 19.70 8.60
CA ASP A 157 4.18 19.39 8.85
C ASP A 157 4.39 17.87 8.96
N TYR A 158 5.42 17.38 8.28
CA TYR A 158 5.90 16.01 8.29
C TYR A 158 7.34 15.98 8.82
N PRO A 159 7.53 15.96 10.15
CA PRO A 159 8.87 15.86 10.71
C PRO A 159 9.61 14.62 10.22
N GLN A 160 10.94 14.71 10.21
CA GLN A 160 11.79 13.56 9.89
C GLN A 160 11.46 12.39 10.80
N THR A 161 11.28 11.22 10.22
CA THR A 161 10.88 10.00 10.94
C THR A 161 11.26 8.75 10.16
N LYS A 162 11.40 7.64 10.88
CA LYS A 162 11.47 6.30 10.28
C LYS A 162 10.10 5.69 9.96
N PHE A 163 8.99 6.39 10.25
CA PHE A 163 7.62 5.89 10.11
C PHE A 163 6.83 6.64 9.04
N GLY A 164 7.36 6.71 7.84
CA GLY A 164 6.72 7.36 6.72
C GLY A 164 7.33 6.88 5.41
N SER A 165 6.77 7.10 4.29
CA SER A 165 5.45 7.54 3.86
C SER A 165 4.66 6.33 3.34
N ILE A 166 5.37 5.29 2.90
CA ILE A 166 4.90 4.08 2.24
C ILE A 166 5.42 2.86 3.02
N GLY A 167 4.56 1.87 3.22
CA GLY A 167 4.94 0.58 3.77
C GLY A 167 4.55 -0.54 2.82
N ILE A 168 5.50 -1.42 2.54
CA ILE A 168 5.27 -2.67 1.80
C ILE A 168 5.68 -3.82 2.69
N ARG A 169 4.75 -4.72 2.99
CA ARG A 169 5.04 -5.97 3.70
C ARG A 169 5.21 -7.07 2.67
N VAL A 170 6.45 -7.38 2.36
CA VAL A 170 6.76 -8.46 1.43
C VAL A 170 6.39 -9.82 2.01
N GLU A 171 6.09 -10.77 1.16
CA GLU A 171 5.79 -12.15 1.52
C GLU A 171 6.99 -12.75 2.29
N PRO A 172 6.76 -13.48 3.41
CA PRO A 172 7.84 -13.93 4.29
C PRO A 172 8.98 -14.69 3.61
N ARG A 173 8.67 -15.49 2.58
CA ARG A 173 9.68 -16.25 1.84
C ARG A 173 10.66 -15.38 1.04
N LEU A 174 10.31 -14.11 0.78
CA LEU A 174 11.20 -13.14 0.14
C LEU A 174 12.15 -12.47 1.15
N LEU A 175 11.95 -12.66 2.44
CA LEU A 175 12.79 -12.04 3.47
C LEU A 175 14.16 -12.76 3.57
N PRO A 176 15.25 -12.01 3.82
CA PRO A 176 16.60 -12.59 3.99
C PRO A 176 16.66 -13.68 5.07
N VAL A 177 15.90 -13.54 6.15
CA VAL A 177 15.83 -14.56 7.22
C VAL A 177 15.24 -15.89 6.73
N MET A 178 14.53 -15.90 5.62
CA MET A 178 13.94 -17.08 4.99
C MET A 178 14.71 -17.52 3.72
N GLY A 179 15.91 -16.99 3.50
CA GLY A 179 16.74 -17.29 2.35
C GLY A 179 16.53 -16.39 1.15
N GLY A 180 15.67 -15.38 1.27
CA GLY A 180 15.54 -14.34 0.26
C GLY A 180 16.71 -13.37 0.24
N MET A 181 16.74 -12.51 -0.74
CA MET A 181 17.80 -11.53 -0.94
C MET A 181 17.19 -10.17 -1.27
N VAL A 182 17.84 -9.11 -0.76
CA VAL A 182 17.52 -7.73 -1.11
C VAL A 182 18.52 -7.25 -2.14
N LEU A 183 18.02 -6.62 -3.19
CA LEU A 183 18.81 -5.95 -4.22
C LEU A 183 18.43 -4.47 -4.25
N ALA A 184 19.39 -3.64 -4.56
CA ALA A 184 19.22 -2.22 -4.80
C ALA A 184 20.03 -1.82 -6.06
N ASP A 185 19.92 -0.56 -6.48
CA ASP A 185 20.83 0.01 -7.48
C ASP A 185 22.29 -0.13 -7.03
N ASP A 186 23.23 0.17 -7.93
CA ASP A 186 24.68 0.02 -7.71
C ASP A 186 25.14 -1.42 -7.39
N ASP A 187 24.39 -2.43 -7.88
CA ASP A 187 24.67 -3.86 -7.64
C ASP A 187 24.74 -4.26 -6.16
N ARG A 188 24.20 -3.45 -5.26
CA ARG A 188 24.09 -3.79 -3.84
C ARG A 188 23.17 -4.99 -3.67
N LYS A 189 23.67 -6.02 -3.01
CA LYS A 189 22.97 -7.29 -2.83
C LYS A 189 23.30 -7.88 -1.46
N GLY A 190 22.29 -8.34 -0.73
CA GLY A 190 22.50 -8.93 0.59
C GLY A 190 21.27 -8.96 1.48
N GLY A 191 21.45 -8.66 2.75
CA GLY A 191 20.39 -8.52 3.73
C GLY A 191 19.72 -7.14 3.69
N VAL A 192 18.89 -6.82 4.67
CA VAL A 192 18.21 -5.53 4.75
C VAL A 192 19.16 -4.34 4.96
N ASP A 193 20.35 -4.59 5.46
CA ASP A 193 21.42 -3.62 5.69
C ASP A 193 21.88 -2.93 4.41
N VAL A 194 21.74 -3.56 3.25
CA VAL A 194 22.14 -2.96 1.96
C VAL A 194 21.27 -1.77 1.55
N VAL A 195 20.09 -1.63 2.14
CA VAL A 195 19.12 -0.56 1.83
C VAL A 195 18.68 0.24 3.07
N HIS A 196 19.05 -0.22 4.26
CA HIS A 196 18.64 0.41 5.51
C HIS A 196 19.23 1.82 5.63
N GLU A 197 18.35 2.81 5.81
CA GLU A 197 18.70 4.24 5.92
C GLU A 197 19.52 4.80 4.73
N GLY A 198 19.51 4.09 3.58
CA GLY A 198 20.19 4.50 2.35
C GLY A 198 19.23 4.99 1.28
N GLU A 199 19.79 5.70 0.30
CA GLU A 199 19.09 6.07 -0.93
C GLU A 199 19.24 4.98 -1.98
N SER A 200 18.22 4.76 -2.80
CA SER A 200 18.22 3.82 -3.90
C SER A 200 17.12 4.15 -4.90
N ASP A 201 17.39 4.04 -6.19
CA ASP A 201 16.39 4.22 -7.24
C ASP A 201 15.35 3.09 -7.24
N PHE A 202 15.72 1.91 -6.76
CA PHE A 202 14.79 0.80 -6.56
C PHE A 202 15.26 -0.12 -5.42
N VAL A 203 14.34 -0.88 -4.89
CA VAL A 203 14.60 -2.01 -3.99
C VAL A 203 13.83 -3.22 -4.52
N ALA A 204 14.52 -4.34 -4.69
CA ALA A 204 13.92 -5.61 -5.07
C ALA A 204 14.16 -6.69 -4.00
N TYR A 205 13.24 -7.64 -3.95
CA TYR A 205 13.35 -8.84 -3.14
C TYR A 205 13.26 -10.04 -4.07
N GLU A 206 14.18 -10.94 -3.97
CA GLU A 206 14.21 -12.19 -4.75
C GLU A 206 14.40 -13.41 -3.87
N ASN A 207 13.89 -14.55 -4.35
CA ASN A 207 14.16 -15.86 -3.76
C ASN A 207 13.96 -16.94 -4.82
N ASP A 208 14.87 -17.91 -4.88
CA ASP A 208 14.87 -19.03 -5.83
C ASP A 208 13.93 -20.19 -5.41
N LEU A 209 12.95 -19.95 -4.58
CA LEU A 209 12.04 -20.98 -4.05
C LEU A 209 10.97 -21.50 -5.05
N TYR A 210 11.06 -21.16 -6.37
CA TYR A 210 10.14 -21.59 -7.41
C TYR A 210 10.83 -21.84 -8.74
#